data_d7f497bbd2e11b4ad7e9b815cf2013a6
#
_entry.id   d7f497bbd2e11b4ad7e9b815cf2013a6
#
_cell.length_a   1.000
_cell.length_b   1.000
_cell.length_c   1.000
_cell.angle_alpha   90.00
_cell.angle_beta   90.00
_cell.angle_gamma   90.00
#
_symmetry.space_group_name_H-M   'P 1'
#
loop_
_entity.id
_entity.type
_entity.pdbx_description
1 polymer ?
#
loop_
_entity_poly.entity_id
_entity_poly.type
_entity_poly.pdbx_seq_one_letter_code
_entity_poly.pdbx_strand_id
1 'polypeptide(L)'
;TLATLLGVPAGTWIGQHLGWRMAVAAVAVVGVVALGILALFVPRDLKQSAPAALRDELSVLSSTPLWLGLGMTVFGFGGVFALYTYVEPLLSQITHMGNTGVAISLLLFGAGSAVGNIAGGKLADRGVVRALWITLGGLVAVLVLGRWAFGQSGAVAMAYVAALGVVAFATVAPMQMRVMQGVGSQGAT
;
A
#
# COMPACT_ATOMS: atom_id res chain seq x y z
N THR A 1 -4.80 -4.40 -2.97
CA THR A 1 -3.70 -5.23 -3.54
C THR A 1 -4.00 -5.73 -4.95
N LEU A 2 -5.19 -6.34 -5.23
CA LEU A 2 -5.57 -6.72 -6.60
C LEU A 2 -5.66 -5.50 -7.52
N ALA A 3 -6.18 -4.39 -7.02
CA ALA A 3 -6.25 -3.14 -7.77
C ALA A 3 -4.85 -2.58 -8.11
N THR A 4 -3.87 -2.69 -7.21
CA THR A 4 -2.47 -2.32 -7.49
C THR A 4 -1.80 -3.28 -8.46
N LEU A 5 -2.05 -4.59 -8.30
CA LEU A 5 -1.48 -5.62 -9.16
C LEU A 5 -1.93 -5.49 -10.61
N LEU A 6 -3.22 -5.27 -10.84
CA LEU A 6 -3.82 -5.22 -12.18
C LEU A 6 -3.99 -3.78 -12.69
N GLY A 7 -4.27 -2.83 -11.79
CA GLY A 7 -4.58 -1.45 -12.16
C GLY A 7 -3.39 -0.68 -12.70
N VAL A 8 -2.20 -0.85 -12.11
CA VAL A 8 -0.99 -0.15 -12.58
C VAL A 8 -0.59 -0.60 -13.99
N PRO A 9 -0.46 -1.92 -14.30
CA PRO A 9 -0.14 -2.36 -15.65
C PRO A 9 -1.24 -2.02 -16.67
N ALA A 10 -2.51 -2.22 -16.30
CA ALA A 10 -3.63 -1.89 -17.18
C ALA A 10 -3.70 -0.39 -17.47
N GLY A 11 -3.55 0.44 -16.46
CA GLY A 11 -3.51 1.90 -16.63
C GLY A 11 -2.34 2.36 -17.48
N THR A 12 -1.16 1.77 -17.29
CA THR A 12 0.03 2.06 -18.11
C THR A 12 -0.18 1.65 -19.55
N TRP A 13 -0.71 0.44 -19.79
CA TRP A 13 -1.00 -0.05 -21.14
C TRP A 13 -2.03 0.83 -21.87
N ILE A 14 -3.15 1.17 -21.19
CA ILE A 14 -4.17 2.06 -21.75
C ILE A 14 -3.56 3.46 -22.03
N GLY A 15 -2.79 3.99 -21.08
CA GLY A 15 -2.15 5.29 -21.23
C GLY A 15 -1.19 5.39 -22.39
N GLN A 16 -0.41 4.32 -22.65
CA GLN A 16 0.56 4.26 -23.74
C GLN A 16 -0.11 4.08 -25.12
N HIS A 17 -1.19 3.31 -25.22
CA HIS A 17 -1.82 2.97 -26.51
C HIS A 17 -2.99 3.89 -26.86
N LEU A 18 -3.77 4.33 -25.90
CA LEU A 18 -4.99 5.10 -26.07
C LEU A 18 -4.90 6.52 -25.51
N GLY A 19 -3.79 6.83 -24.86
CA GLY A 19 -3.56 8.13 -24.24
C GLY A 19 -4.11 8.25 -22.82
N TRP A 20 -3.56 9.20 -22.06
CA TRP A 20 -3.85 9.38 -20.64
C TRP A 20 -5.35 9.66 -20.34
N ARG A 21 -6.06 10.31 -21.28
CA ARG A 21 -7.50 10.59 -21.13
C ARG A 21 -8.34 9.33 -21.04
N MET A 22 -8.00 8.33 -21.85
CA MET A 22 -8.68 7.02 -21.82
C MET A 22 -8.35 6.23 -20.56
N ALA A 23 -7.14 6.34 -20.02
CA ALA A 23 -6.78 5.74 -18.74
C ALA A 23 -7.64 6.33 -17.60
N VAL A 24 -7.81 7.65 -17.54
CA VAL A 24 -8.69 8.30 -16.56
C VAL A 24 -10.16 7.92 -16.76
N ALA A 25 -10.64 7.87 -18.01
CA ALA A 25 -11.99 7.43 -18.32
C ALA A 25 -12.26 5.99 -17.87
N ALA A 26 -11.31 5.08 -18.07
CA ALA A 26 -11.40 3.68 -17.60
C ALA A 26 -11.55 3.61 -16.07
N VAL A 27 -10.78 4.39 -15.32
CA VAL A 27 -10.91 4.48 -13.85
C VAL A 27 -12.29 5.02 -13.45
N ALA A 28 -12.81 6.03 -14.15
CA ALA A 28 -14.14 6.57 -13.90
C ALA A 28 -15.24 5.52 -14.14
N VAL A 29 -15.13 4.74 -15.22
CA VAL A 29 -16.08 3.65 -15.51
C VAL A 29 -16.05 2.59 -14.42
N VAL A 30 -14.87 2.17 -13.96
CA VAL A 30 -14.74 1.23 -12.84
C VAL A 30 -15.40 1.81 -11.56
N GLY A 31 -15.22 3.10 -11.31
CA GLY A 31 -15.87 3.79 -10.19
C GLY A 31 -17.40 3.77 -10.27
N VAL A 32 -17.97 4.06 -11.45
CA VAL A 32 -19.42 4.02 -11.69
C VAL A 32 -19.96 2.60 -11.52
N VAL A 33 -19.26 1.58 -12.04
CA VAL A 33 -19.64 0.16 -11.85
C VAL A 33 -19.62 -0.22 -10.37
N ALA A 34 -18.58 0.19 -9.63
CA ALA A 34 -18.49 -0.06 -8.20
C ALA A 34 -19.64 0.60 -7.42
N LEU A 35 -19.99 1.84 -7.75
CA LEU A 35 -21.15 2.52 -7.17
C LEU A 35 -22.48 1.79 -7.50
N GLY A 36 -22.63 1.31 -8.73
CA GLY A 36 -23.80 0.52 -9.13
C GLY A 36 -23.91 -0.78 -8.33
N ILE A 37 -22.80 -1.50 -8.15
CA ILE A 37 -22.76 -2.72 -7.33
C ILE A 37 -23.13 -2.41 -5.88
N LEU A 38 -22.55 -1.35 -5.31
CA LEU A 38 -22.89 -0.93 -3.93
C LEU A 38 -24.38 -0.59 -3.79
N ALA A 39 -24.94 0.17 -4.74
CA ALA A 39 -26.33 0.58 -4.71
C ALA A 39 -27.31 -0.60 -4.82
N LEU A 40 -26.93 -1.67 -5.53
CA LEU A 40 -27.78 -2.86 -5.76
C LEU A 40 -27.64 -3.90 -4.64
N PHE A 41 -26.43 -4.10 -4.11
CA PHE A 41 -26.15 -5.23 -3.20
C PHE A 41 -26.03 -4.83 -1.72
N VAL A 42 -25.83 -3.54 -1.41
CA VAL A 42 -25.77 -3.12 0.00
C VAL A 42 -27.18 -2.86 0.52
N PRO A 43 -27.62 -3.60 1.55
CA PRO A 43 -28.91 -3.37 2.18
C PRO A 43 -28.97 -1.96 2.78
N ARG A 44 -30.07 -1.24 2.50
CA ARG A 44 -30.29 0.12 3.05
C ARG A 44 -30.64 0.13 4.53
N ASP A 45 -31.02 -1.02 5.08
CA ASP A 45 -31.42 -1.20 6.49
C ASP A 45 -30.27 -1.67 7.38
N LEU A 46 -29.05 -1.22 7.13
CA LEU A 46 -27.98 -1.39 8.11
C LEU A 46 -28.39 -0.57 9.36
N LYS A 47 -28.81 -1.28 10.42
CA LYS A 47 -29.00 -0.67 11.74
C LYS A 47 -27.66 -0.01 12.13
N GLN A 48 -27.57 1.27 11.87
CA GLN A 48 -26.48 2.05 12.40
C GLN A 48 -26.58 2.00 13.93
N SER A 49 -25.56 1.53 14.59
CA SER A 49 -25.38 1.82 16.01
C SER A 49 -25.56 3.34 16.17
N ALA A 50 -26.29 3.74 17.22
CA ALA A 50 -26.59 5.16 17.45
C ALA A 50 -25.37 6.02 17.11
N PRO A 51 -25.51 7.09 16.30
CA PRO A 51 -24.39 7.91 15.92
C PRO A 51 -23.70 8.39 17.19
N ALA A 52 -22.44 8.02 17.37
CA ALA A 52 -21.62 8.59 18.42
C ALA A 52 -21.67 10.12 18.27
N ALA A 53 -21.82 10.85 19.36
CA ALA A 53 -21.88 12.30 19.28
C ALA A 53 -20.59 12.77 18.56
N LEU A 54 -20.69 13.66 17.58
CA LEU A 54 -19.55 14.23 16.86
C LEU A 54 -18.43 14.68 17.80
N ARG A 55 -18.79 15.09 19.01
CA ARG A 55 -17.85 15.47 20.07
C ARG A 55 -17.00 14.29 20.56
N ASP A 56 -17.58 13.09 20.64
CA ASP A 56 -16.86 11.89 21.08
C ASP A 56 -15.93 11.40 19.96
N GLU A 57 -16.34 11.48 18.70
CA GLU A 57 -15.48 11.20 17.56
C GLU A 57 -14.32 12.20 17.44
N LEU A 58 -14.58 13.48 17.69
CA LEU A 58 -13.53 14.50 17.72
C LEU A 58 -12.58 14.36 18.90
N SER A 59 -13.04 13.81 20.04
CA SER A 59 -12.18 13.54 21.20
C SER A 59 -11.08 12.52 20.89
N VAL A 60 -11.34 11.59 19.98
CA VAL A 60 -10.34 10.61 19.50
C VAL A 60 -9.17 11.31 18.81
N LEU A 61 -9.41 12.45 18.13
CA LEU A 61 -8.34 13.24 17.50
C LEU A 61 -7.35 13.85 18.50
N SER A 62 -7.73 14.00 19.78
CA SER A 62 -6.83 14.48 20.83
C SER A 62 -6.00 13.35 21.45
N SER A 63 -6.20 12.10 21.05
CA SER A 63 -5.53 10.95 21.65
C SER A 63 -4.10 10.78 21.13
N THR A 64 -3.13 10.71 22.03
CA THR A 64 -1.72 10.45 21.70
C THR A 64 -1.51 9.14 20.90
N PRO A 65 -2.18 8.02 21.21
CA PRO A 65 -2.04 6.79 20.42
C PRO A 65 -2.44 6.93 18.95
N LEU A 66 -3.45 7.76 18.65
CA LEU A 66 -3.85 8.03 17.27
C LEU A 66 -2.73 8.76 16.49
N TRP A 67 -2.19 9.83 17.09
CA TRP A 67 -1.12 10.60 16.45
C TRP A 67 0.17 9.80 16.26
N LEU A 68 0.51 8.94 17.21
CA LEU A 68 1.62 8.00 17.07
C LEU A 68 1.37 7.00 15.92
N GLY A 69 0.16 6.47 15.81
CA GLY A 69 -0.22 5.57 14.72
C GLY A 69 -0.20 6.25 13.35
N LEU A 70 -0.70 7.48 13.27
CA LEU A 70 -0.62 8.31 12.05
C LEU A 70 0.84 8.61 11.69
N GLY A 71 1.66 8.99 12.68
CA GLY A 71 3.08 9.23 12.49
C GLY A 71 3.80 8.00 11.96
N MET A 72 3.54 6.82 12.53
CA MET A 72 4.09 5.55 12.01
C MET A 72 3.71 5.32 10.54
N THR A 73 2.47 5.62 10.17
CA THR A 73 1.99 5.46 8.78
C THR A 73 2.67 6.46 7.85
N VAL A 74 2.75 7.73 8.23
CA VAL A 74 3.38 8.78 7.43
C VAL A 74 4.87 8.49 7.21
N PHE A 75 5.62 8.21 8.27
CA PHE A 75 7.06 7.93 8.15
C PHE A 75 7.35 6.57 7.53
N GLY A 76 6.56 5.54 7.83
CA GLY A 76 6.71 4.21 7.24
C GLY A 76 6.44 4.19 5.74
N PHE A 77 5.33 4.78 5.29
CA PHE A 77 5.00 4.84 3.87
C PHE A 77 5.66 5.99 3.12
N GLY A 78 6.06 7.07 3.77
CA GLY A 78 6.75 8.19 3.15
C GLY A 78 8.01 7.75 2.40
N GLY A 79 8.84 6.91 3.01
CA GLY A 79 10.04 6.34 2.36
C GLY A 79 9.71 5.42 1.19
N VAL A 80 8.64 4.60 1.33
CA VAL A 80 8.18 3.70 0.26
C VAL A 80 7.69 4.50 -0.95
N PHE A 81 6.84 5.51 -0.73
CA PHE A 81 6.33 6.34 -1.82
C PHE A 81 7.42 7.20 -2.46
N ALA A 82 8.37 7.73 -1.67
CA ALA A 82 9.52 8.44 -2.21
C ALA A 82 10.31 7.56 -3.18
N LEU A 83 10.66 6.33 -2.76
CA LEU A 83 11.38 5.40 -3.62
C LEU A 83 10.54 4.94 -4.81
N TYR A 84 9.26 4.62 -4.60
CA TYR A 84 8.35 4.15 -5.65
C TYR A 84 8.15 5.18 -6.77
N THR A 85 8.08 6.47 -6.43
CA THR A 85 7.98 7.56 -7.40
C THR A 85 9.20 7.61 -8.34
N TYR A 86 10.37 7.24 -7.82
CA TYR A 86 11.62 7.22 -8.58
C TYR A 86 12.01 5.84 -9.15
N VAL A 87 11.21 4.79 -8.92
CA VAL A 87 11.53 3.44 -9.41
C VAL A 87 11.69 3.40 -10.93
N GLU A 88 10.78 4.04 -11.67
CA GLU A 88 10.85 4.07 -13.15
C GLU A 88 12.13 4.76 -13.65
N PRO A 89 12.46 6.02 -13.25
CA PRO A 89 13.74 6.63 -13.64
C PRO A 89 14.97 5.86 -13.13
N LEU A 90 14.93 5.22 -11.97
CA LEU A 90 16.05 4.40 -11.49
C LEU A 90 16.28 3.16 -12.38
N LEU A 91 15.21 2.48 -12.78
CA LEU A 91 15.29 1.33 -13.67
C LEU A 91 15.72 1.71 -15.10
N SER A 92 15.22 2.82 -15.62
CA SER A 92 15.51 3.26 -17.00
C SER A 92 16.89 3.94 -17.12
N GLN A 93 17.26 4.81 -16.18
CA GLN A 93 18.46 5.64 -16.29
C GLN A 93 19.70 5.02 -15.64
N ILE A 94 19.53 4.30 -14.51
CA ILE A 94 20.66 3.70 -13.78
C ILE A 94 20.87 2.26 -14.22
N THR A 95 19.80 1.47 -14.27
CA THR A 95 19.89 0.05 -14.67
C THR A 95 19.81 -0.13 -16.19
N HIS A 96 19.54 0.95 -16.95
CA HIS A 96 19.39 0.97 -18.41
C HIS A 96 18.38 -0.05 -18.94
N MET A 97 17.29 -0.27 -18.23
CA MET A 97 16.24 -1.19 -18.64
C MET A 97 15.31 -0.55 -19.66
N GLY A 98 14.95 -1.32 -20.71
CA GLY A 98 13.93 -0.90 -21.65
C GLY A 98 12.51 -0.93 -21.03
N ASN A 99 11.55 -0.33 -21.74
CA ASN A 99 10.15 -0.18 -21.27
C ASN A 99 9.52 -1.50 -20.82
N THR A 100 9.81 -2.62 -21.52
CA THR A 100 9.31 -3.96 -21.13
C THR A 100 9.87 -4.39 -19.77
N GLY A 101 11.16 -4.15 -19.49
CA GLY A 101 11.78 -4.49 -18.23
C GLY A 101 11.21 -3.68 -17.07
N VAL A 102 10.95 -2.40 -17.29
CA VAL A 102 10.29 -1.52 -16.31
C VAL A 102 8.87 -2.02 -16.02
N ALA A 103 8.08 -2.35 -17.08
CA ALA A 103 6.72 -2.86 -16.90
C ALA A 103 6.70 -4.18 -16.10
N ILE A 104 7.61 -5.11 -16.39
CA ILE A 104 7.74 -6.37 -15.63
C ILE A 104 8.12 -6.09 -14.18
N SER A 105 9.03 -5.14 -13.92
CA SER A 105 9.40 -4.75 -12.55
C SER A 105 8.22 -4.22 -11.75
N LEU A 106 7.37 -3.40 -12.36
CA LEU A 106 6.14 -2.88 -11.73
C LEU A 106 5.10 -3.99 -11.49
N LEU A 107 4.99 -4.96 -12.39
CA LEU A 107 4.17 -6.16 -12.17
C LEU A 107 4.69 -6.98 -10.98
N LEU A 108 6.00 -7.18 -10.90
CA LEU A 108 6.64 -7.88 -9.78
C LEU A 108 6.43 -7.15 -8.45
N PHE A 109 6.49 -5.81 -8.45
CA PHE A 109 6.11 -5.01 -7.29
C PHE A 109 4.66 -5.28 -6.85
N GLY A 110 3.73 -5.26 -7.80
CA GLY A 110 2.32 -5.55 -7.52
C GLY A 110 2.11 -6.98 -6.99
N ALA A 111 2.75 -7.99 -7.59
CA ALA A 111 2.72 -9.37 -7.09
C ALA A 111 3.33 -9.47 -5.69
N GLY A 112 4.47 -8.82 -5.48
CA GLY A 112 5.12 -8.70 -4.18
C GLY A 112 4.20 -8.07 -3.14
N SER A 113 3.48 -7.01 -3.49
CA SER A 113 2.54 -6.33 -2.58
C SER A 113 1.39 -7.24 -2.14
N ALA A 114 0.88 -8.09 -3.03
CA ALA A 114 -0.16 -9.07 -2.69
C ALA A 114 0.37 -10.11 -1.68
N VAL A 115 1.56 -10.66 -1.94
CA VAL A 115 2.23 -11.60 -1.03
C VAL A 115 2.52 -10.95 0.33
N GLY A 116 3.05 -9.72 0.30
CA GLY A 116 3.37 -8.94 1.49
C GLY A 116 2.16 -8.70 2.38
N ASN A 117 1.03 -8.31 1.80
CA ASN A 117 -0.20 -8.07 2.56
C ASN A 117 -0.71 -9.34 3.27
N ILE A 118 -0.66 -10.50 2.59
CA ILE A 118 -1.03 -11.79 3.19
C ILE A 118 -0.03 -12.16 4.31
N ALA A 119 1.26 -12.01 4.06
CA ALA A 119 2.30 -12.32 5.04
C ALA A 119 2.22 -11.41 6.27
N GLY A 120 2.01 -10.10 6.05
CA GLY A 120 1.84 -9.11 7.11
C GLY A 120 0.62 -9.38 7.98
N GLY A 121 -0.52 -9.76 7.38
CA GLY A 121 -1.71 -10.19 8.11
C GLY A 121 -1.43 -11.38 9.01
N LYS A 122 -0.88 -12.47 8.46
CA LYS A 122 -0.51 -13.67 9.23
C LYS A 122 0.51 -13.39 10.35
N LEU A 123 1.43 -12.44 10.12
CA LEU A 123 2.38 -12.03 11.14
C LEU A 123 1.69 -11.24 12.27
N ALA A 124 0.78 -10.35 11.90
CA ALA A 124 0.00 -9.56 12.85
C ALA A 124 -0.90 -10.43 13.75
N ASP A 125 -1.49 -11.50 13.20
CA ASP A 125 -2.28 -12.49 13.95
C ASP A 125 -1.46 -13.19 15.07
N ARG A 126 -0.15 -13.36 14.86
CA ARG A 126 0.76 -13.95 15.85
C ARG A 126 1.27 -12.98 16.90
N GLY A 127 1.10 -11.68 16.69
CA GLY A 127 1.49 -10.63 17.64
C GLY A 127 1.86 -9.33 16.92
N VAL A 128 1.03 -8.31 17.09
CA VAL A 128 1.12 -7.03 16.37
C VAL A 128 2.47 -6.32 16.58
N VAL A 129 2.95 -6.26 17.83
CA VAL A 129 4.22 -5.58 18.15
C VAL A 129 5.42 -6.27 17.50
N ARG A 130 5.46 -7.61 17.56
CA ARG A 130 6.53 -8.39 16.93
C ARG A 130 6.48 -8.25 15.40
N ALA A 131 5.27 -8.26 14.83
CA ALA A 131 5.06 -8.05 13.40
C ALA A 131 5.58 -6.68 12.96
N LEU A 132 5.30 -5.61 13.72
CA LEU A 132 5.82 -4.27 13.46
C LEU A 132 7.35 -4.22 13.44
N TRP A 133 8.02 -4.80 14.43
CA TRP A 133 9.48 -4.82 14.46
C TRP A 133 10.07 -5.54 13.25
N ILE A 134 9.50 -6.69 12.87
CA ILE A 134 9.98 -7.47 11.72
C ILE A 134 9.74 -6.72 10.41
N THR A 135 8.53 -6.19 10.22
CA THR A 135 8.16 -5.57 8.94
C THR A 135 8.81 -4.20 8.76
N LEU A 136 8.87 -3.37 9.80
CA LEU A 136 9.55 -2.07 9.74
C LEU A 136 11.06 -2.23 9.64
N GLY A 137 11.65 -3.16 10.39
CA GLY A 137 13.08 -3.47 10.27
C GLY A 137 13.44 -3.99 8.87
N GLY A 138 12.61 -4.87 8.31
CA GLY A 138 12.72 -5.32 6.93
C GLY A 138 12.59 -4.17 5.93
N LEU A 139 11.67 -3.23 6.15
CA LEU A 139 11.49 -2.07 5.30
C LEU A 139 12.72 -1.17 5.29
N VAL A 140 13.29 -0.87 6.47
CA VAL A 140 14.54 -0.12 6.56
C VAL A 140 15.67 -0.82 5.80
N ALA A 141 15.82 -2.13 6.00
CA ALA A 141 16.84 -2.91 5.30
C ALA A 141 16.68 -2.85 3.77
N VAL A 142 15.46 -3.04 3.27
CA VAL A 142 15.18 -2.97 1.82
C VAL A 142 15.43 -1.57 1.29
N LEU A 143 15.02 -0.50 1.97
CA LEU A 143 15.28 0.87 1.54
C LEU A 143 16.78 1.18 1.44
N VAL A 144 17.58 0.74 2.42
CA VAL A 144 19.04 0.92 2.40
C VAL A 144 19.70 0.14 1.26
N LEU A 145 19.25 -1.10 1.00
CA LEU A 145 19.74 -1.94 -0.09
C LEU A 145 19.45 -1.37 -1.48
N GLY A 146 18.46 -0.48 -1.62
CA GLY A 146 18.10 0.12 -2.90
C GLY A 146 19.25 0.83 -3.59
N ARG A 147 20.07 1.56 -2.83
CA ARG A 147 21.25 2.23 -3.37
C ARG A 147 22.21 1.27 -4.11
N TRP A 148 22.36 0.05 -3.61
CA TRP A 148 23.20 -0.96 -4.22
C TRP A 148 22.49 -1.71 -5.35
N ALA A 149 21.21 -2.06 -5.17
CA ALA A 149 20.48 -2.94 -6.06
C ALA A 149 20.29 -2.36 -7.48
N PHE A 150 20.02 -1.06 -7.61
CA PHE A 150 19.83 -0.42 -8.92
C PHE A 150 21.15 -0.26 -9.71
N GLY A 151 22.29 -0.31 -9.05
CA GLY A 151 23.62 -0.29 -9.71
C GLY A 151 24.09 -1.65 -10.20
N GLN A 152 23.31 -2.72 -9.98
CA GLN A 152 23.64 -4.08 -10.39
C GLN A 152 22.94 -4.45 -11.73
N SER A 153 22.81 -5.75 -11.97
CA SER A 153 22.09 -6.23 -13.15
C SER A 153 20.57 -5.98 -13.09
N GLY A 154 19.93 -5.91 -14.27
CA GLY A 154 18.48 -5.77 -14.34
C GLY A 154 17.70 -6.83 -13.57
N ALA A 155 18.19 -8.07 -13.50
CA ALA A 155 17.58 -9.14 -12.72
C ALA A 155 17.60 -8.84 -11.20
N VAL A 156 18.70 -8.29 -10.69
CA VAL A 156 18.82 -7.87 -9.28
C VAL A 156 17.87 -6.71 -8.98
N ALA A 157 17.78 -5.73 -9.87
CA ALA A 157 16.86 -4.62 -9.74
C ALA A 157 15.39 -5.08 -9.75
N MET A 158 15.01 -6.03 -10.62
CA MET A 158 13.67 -6.63 -10.64
C MET A 158 13.35 -7.36 -9.34
N ALA A 159 14.27 -8.19 -8.83
CA ALA A 159 14.12 -8.91 -7.58
C ALA A 159 14.00 -7.94 -6.39
N TYR A 160 14.77 -6.86 -6.40
CA TYR A 160 14.69 -5.81 -5.41
C TYR A 160 13.33 -5.10 -5.41
N VAL A 161 12.81 -4.73 -6.57
CA VAL A 161 11.49 -4.08 -6.70
C VAL A 161 10.36 -5.02 -6.22
N ALA A 162 10.46 -6.32 -6.51
CA ALA A 162 9.54 -7.31 -5.97
C ALA A 162 9.62 -7.40 -4.44
N ALA A 163 10.82 -7.48 -3.87
CA ALA A 163 11.05 -7.52 -2.42
C ALA A 163 10.56 -6.24 -1.74
N LEU A 164 10.74 -5.08 -2.35
CA LEU A 164 10.18 -3.81 -1.87
C LEU A 164 8.65 -3.89 -1.77
N GLY A 165 7.97 -4.42 -2.79
CA GLY A 165 6.53 -4.64 -2.76
C GLY A 165 6.10 -5.54 -1.59
N VAL A 166 6.79 -6.67 -1.40
CA VAL A 166 6.51 -7.60 -0.29
C VAL A 166 6.64 -6.90 1.06
N VAL A 167 7.76 -6.27 1.31
CA VAL A 167 8.07 -5.73 2.63
C VAL A 167 7.24 -4.48 2.91
N ALA A 168 7.06 -3.59 1.94
CA ALA A 168 6.24 -2.39 2.09
C ALA A 168 4.79 -2.75 2.46
N PHE A 169 4.18 -3.69 1.77
CA PHE A 169 2.78 -4.07 2.03
C PHE A 169 2.61 -5.02 3.21
N ALA A 170 3.65 -5.71 3.65
CA ALA A 170 3.62 -6.46 4.91
C ALA A 170 3.49 -5.56 6.16
N THR A 171 3.83 -4.27 6.07
CA THR A 171 3.67 -3.31 7.17
C THR A 171 2.22 -2.86 7.38
N VAL A 172 1.36 -2.96 6.35
CA VAL A 172 0.01 -2.37 6.35
C VAL A 172 -0.87 -2.95 7.46
N ALA A 173 -1.02 -4.28 7.49
CA ALA A 173 -1.91 -4.94 8.45
C ALA A 173 -1.47 -4.72 9.92
N PRO A 174 -0.18 -4.91 10.30
CA PRO A 174 0.27 -4.64 11.67
C PRO A 174 0.08 -3.17 12.08
N MET A 175 0.32 -2.21 11.18
CA MET A 175 0.11 -0.79 11.47
C MET A 175 -1.37 -0.49 11.74
N GLN A 176 -2.27 -0.96 10.88
CA GLN A 176 -3.71 -0.76 11.04
C GLN A 176 -4.21 -1.39 12.34
N MET A 177 -3.82 -2.64 12.62
CA MET A 177 -4.21 -3.32 13.87
C MET A 177 -3.70 -2.58 15.11
N ARG A 178 -2.49 -2.02 15.06
CA ARG A 178 -1.95 -1.23 16.19
C ARG A 178 -2.74 0.04 16.46
N VAL A 179 -3.12 0.75 15.40
CA VAL A 179 -3.96 1.96 15.53
C VAL A 179 -5.33 1.61 16.12
N MET A 180 -5.98 0.55 15.62
CA MET A 180 -7.28 0.10 16.11
C MET A 180 -7.22 -0.33 17.59
N GLN A 181 -6.17 -1.03 18.02
CA GLN A 181 -5.96 -1.41 19.43
C GLN A 181 -5.75 -0.20 20.32
N GLY A 182 -5.04 0.83 19.84
CA GLY A 182 -4.80 2.06 20.58
C GLY A 182 -6.06 2.91 20.80
N VAL A 183 -6.97 2.91 19.84
CA VAL A 183 -8.25 3.64 19.93
C VAL A 183 -9.28 2.84 20.75
N GLY A 184 -9.34 1.51 20.57
CA GLY A 184 -10.32 0.65 21.26
C GLY A 184 -10.09 0.56 22.78
N SER A 185 -8.86 0.72 23.24
CA SER A 185 -8.54 0.71 24.68
C SER A 185 -9.01 1.97 25.43
N GLN A 186 -9.33 3.06 24.75
CA GLN A 186 -9.82 4.31 25.34
C GLN A 186 -11.35 4.38 25.44
N GLY A 187 -12.07 3.56 24.67
CA GLY A 187 -13.54 3.48 24.74
C GLY A 187 -14.06 2.53 25.83
N ALA A 188 -13.18 1.84 26.56
CA ALA A 188 -13.51 0.86 27.59
C ALA A 188 -13.27 1.34 29.03
N THR A 189 -12.91 2.62 29.21
CA THR A 189 -12.81 3.30 30.52
C THR A 189 -13.86 4.38 30.63
#